data_7406be4cd073a5a8d2a69522b41c6be3
#
_entry.id   7406be4cd073a5a8d2a69522b41c6be3
#
_cell.length_a   1.000
_cell.length_b   1.000
_cell.length_c   1.000
_cell.angle_alpha   90.00
_cell.angle_beta   90.00
_cell.angle_gamma   90.00
#
_symmetry.space_group_name_H-M   'P 1'
#
loop_
_entity.id
_entity.type
_entity.pdbx_description
1 polymer ?
#
loop_
_entity_poly.entity_id
_entity_poly.type
_entity_poly.pdbx_seq_one_letter_code
_entity_poly.pdbx_strand_id
1 'polypeptide(L)'
;LQRNVFRSDPVLNSDNTGRFFYLSLLQNFFDDLWRSLDGGQSWSIIAPADGGDKQWFTIDNTNSAGHGFQYQSWSSDGNNYAGRQFTRSTNGGLTWMNPINIPNSPAWGTLDVDSNGNLFIGGVNLTTGRIWCVRSTNAKNGGVVPTFDQSTAVNLAGNIVAGEPINPEGLVGQVFLTVDRSGTSTNNNIYVLASVQPAGFATGSDVMFARSTNGGQTFSARRRINDDPVNHAKWHWFGTLSVAPNGRIDTVWLDTRNAANNINSQLFYSYSFDGGNTWSLNVAISNSFNPYLGYPNQDKLGDYITIVSDRAGANVAYAATFNGEEDIYYVRIAPLMPVTDFNSDTRPDFLLNNPITRQTAIWYMDNNVRIGAANGPTLPGGCTVVSVADFNNDGHPDYLLFNPATRATVIWYMNNNVHTSGNNGPTLPGGWSVAGAADFNGDGYPDYLLNNANTGGTVVWYMRDNVHFGSAPGPVVPTGWSVAGVADFNGDNHPDYLLFNANTGGTVIWYMRNNVHIGSHAGPTVAQGYDVAGLADFDGNGRADYLLYNSSTQQTAIWYLNNNILIGSAFGPTLPAGWSLVAP
;
A
#
# COMPACT_ATOMS: atom_id res chain seq x y z
N LEU A 1 -3.99 14.93 26.66
CA LEU A 1 -3.52 16.24 26.16
C LEU A 1 -4.05 17.35 27.06
N GLN A 2 -3.28 18.41 27.27
CA GLN A 2 -3.66 19.51 28.14
C GLN A 2 -4.80 20.31 27.50
N ARG A 3 -5.90 20.52 28.23
CA ARG A 3 -6.98 21.42 27.80
C ARG A 3 -6.49 22.88 27.85
N ASN A 4 -6.93 23.71 26.90
CA ASN A 4 -6.63 25.14 26.78
C ASN A 4 -5.15 25.49 26.54
N VAL A 5 -4.37 24.59 26.00
CA VAL A 5 -3.02 24.86 25.47
C VAL A 5 -3.07 24.71 23.96
N PHE A 6 -2.63 25.74 23.22
CA PHE A 6 -2.52 25.65 21.77
C PHE A 6 -1.54 24.54 21.41
N ARG A 7 -1.96 23.69 20.49
CA ARG A 7 -1.17 22.60 19.92
C ARG A 7 -1.44 22.52 18.43
N SER A 8 -0.38 22.42 17.64
CA SER A 8 -0.43 22.35 16.19
C SER A 8 0.57 21.32 15.67
N ASP A 9 0.55 21.09 14.37
CA ASP A 9 1.50 20.32 13.58
C ASP A 9 1.84 18.95 14.21
N PRO A 10 0.84 18.05 14.37
CA PRO A 10 1.05 16.77 15.03
C PRO A 10 1.90 15.83 14.18
N VAL A 11 2.97 15.27 14.76
CA VAL A 11 3.74 14.20 14.13
C VAL A 11 3.79 13.00 15.06
N LEU A 12 3.34 11.84 14.56
CA LEU A 12 3.33 10.57 15.28
C LEU A 12 4.40 9.63 14.72
N ASN A 13 5.05 8.90 15.60
CA ASN A 13 5.95 7.83 15.24
C ASN A 13 5.93 6.74 16.31
N SER A 14 6.44 5.55 16.00
CA SER A 14 6.56 4.45 16.95
C SER A 14 7.93 3.82 16.87
N ASP A 15 8.38 3.24 17.97
CA ASP A 15 9.56 2.39 17.96
C ASP A 15 9.18 0.90 17.89
N ASN A 16 10.17 0.06 17.62
CA ASN A 16 9.98 -1.39 17.48
C ASN A 16 9.72 -2.12 18.82
N THR A 17 9.61 -1.39 19.94
CA THR A 17 9.15 -1.94 21.24
C THR A 17 7.67 -1.67 21.49
N GLY A 18 6.96 -1.04 20.52
CA GLY A 18 5.54 -0.73 20.63
C GLY A 18 5.23 0.57 21.38
N ARG A 19 6.23 1.42 21.66
CA ARG A 19 6.00 2.75 22.24
C ARG A 19 5.61 3.72 21.13
N PHE A 20 4.59 4.52 21.36
CA PHE A 20 4.19 5.60 20.47
C PHE A 20 4.72 6.94 20.99
N PHE A 21 5.11 7.78 20.06
CA PHE A 21 5.60 9.13 20.33
C PHE A 21 4.79 10.15 19.52
N TYR A 22 4.46 11.24 20.16
CA TYR A 22 3.72 12.35 19.55
C TYR A 22 4.48 13.64 19.79
N LEU A 23 4.96 14.25 18.72
CA LEU A 23 5.58 15.57 18.72
C LEU A 23 4.51 16.62 18.45
N SER A 24 4.52 17.73 19.16
CA SER A 24 3.45 18.71 19.17
C SER A 24 4.00 20.12 19.30
N LEU A 25 3.74 20.97 18.29
CA LEU A 25 4.13 22.37 18.26
C LEU A 25 3.31 23.21 19.24
N LEU A 26 4.00 24.11 19.96
CA LEU A 26 3.42 25.16 20.80
C LEU A 26 3.35 26.48 20.04
N GLN A 27 2.49 27.40 20.49
CA GLN A 27 2.36 28.73 19.88
C GLN A 27 3.66 29.56 19.87
N ASN A 28 4.59 29.25 20.74
CA ASN A 28 5.90 29.92 20.85
C ASN A 28 7.01 29.23 20.04
N PHE A 29 6.67 28.33 19.13
CA PHE A 29 7.60 27.57 18.26
C PHE A 29 8.58 26.66 19.03
N PHE A 30 8.18 26.13 20.18
CA PHE A 30 8.82 25.02 20.86
C PHE A 30 7.96 23.77 20.71
N ASP A 31 8.57 22.60 20.78
CA ASP A 31 7.87 21.32 20.72
C ASP A 31 7.89 20.61 22.06
N ASP A 32 6.79 19.92 22.36
CA ASP A 32 6.74 18.92 23.41
C ASP A 32 6.69 17.52 22.81
N LEU A 33 7.48 16.62 23.35
CA LEU A 33 7.42 15.20 23.03
C LEU A 33 6.60 14.46 24.07
N TRP A 34 5.56 13.78 23.59
CA TRP A 34 4.69 12.91 24.36
C TRP A 34 4.99 11.45 24.04
N ARG A 35 4.73 10.56 25.00
CA ARG A 35 4.89 9.13 24.83
C ARG A 35 3.70 8.37 25.40
N SER A 36 3.27 7.34 24.69
CA SER A 36 2.34 6.31 25.14
C SER A 36 3.05 4.96 25.25
N LEU A 37 2.69 4.19 26.28
CA LEU A 37 3.19 2.82 26.54
C LEU A 37 2.07 1.77 26.46
N ASP A 38 0.86 2.18 26.13
CA ASP A 38 -0.38 1.38 26.19
C ASP A 38 -1.19 1.45 24.88
N GLY A 39 -0.50 1.57 23.75
CA GLY A 39 -1.14 1.61 22.44
C GLY A 39 -1.90 2.90 22.14
N GLY A 40 -1.50 4.03 22.78
CA GLY A 40 -2.12 5.33 22.55
C GLY A 40 -3.31 5.64 23.47
N GLN A 41 -3.63 4.77 24.42
CA GLN A 41 -4.75 4.99 25.35
C GLN A 41 -4.43 6.11 26.36
N SER A 42 -3.18 6.18 26.81
CA SER A 42 -2.71 7.28 27.67
C SER A 42 -1.41 7.88 27.15
N TRP A 43 -1.21 9.18 27.43
CA TRP A 43 -0.06 9.95 26.96
C TRP A 43 0.54 10.78 28.07
N SER A 44 1.88 10.80 28.17
CA SER A 44 2.63 11.64 29.09
C SER A 44 3.69 12.45 28.37
N ILE A 45 3.87 13.73 28.74
CA ILE A 45 5.01 14.54 28.28
C ILE A 45 6.27 13.92 28.86
N ILE A 46 7.28 13.69 28.03
CA ILE A 46 8.57 13.15 28.48
C ILE A 46 9.68 14.21 28.49
N ALA A 47 9.67 15.15 27.55
CA ALA A 47 10.61 16.27 27.51
C ALA A 47 10.14 17.39 26.58
N PRO A 48 10.60 18.66 26.78
CA PRO A 48 10.69 19.61 25.68
C PRO A 48 11.66 19.08 24.64
N ALA A 49 11.33 19.24 23.35
CA ALA A 49 12.05 18.62 22.25
C ALA A 49 12.69 19.65 21.28
N ASP A 50 12.99 20.87 21.76
CA ASP A 50 13.36 21.99 20.89
C ASP A 50 12.25 22.30 19.86
N GLY A 51 12.56 22.47 18.56
CA GLY A 51 11.57 22.54 17.49
C GLY A 51 11.41 23.88 16.81
N GLY A 52 10.39 23.97 15.99
CA GLY A 52 10.01 25.13 15.18
C GLY A 52 8.83 24.78 14.27
N ASP A 53 8.40 25.74 13.47
CA ASP A 53 7.28 25.56 12.55
C ASP A 53 7.54 24.43 11.54
N LYS A 54 6.51 23.65 11.22
CA LYS A 54 6.57 22.49 10.31
C LYS A 54 7.66 21.47 10.71
N GLN A 55 7.72 21.19 12.02
CA GLN A 55 8.61 20.17 12.54
C GLN A 55 8.23 18.78 12.04
N TRP A 56 9.23 17.94 11.90
CA TRP A 56 9.08 16.52 11.62
C TRP A 56 10.11 15.72 12.39
N PHE A 57 9.78 14.49 12.80
CA PHE A 57 10.76 13.63 13.45
C PHE A 57 10.64 12.17 12.99
N THR A 58 11.76 11.44 13.10
CA THR A 58 11.83 10.01 12.85
C THR A 58 12.61 9.31 13.95
N ILE A 59 12.39 8.00 14.08
CA ILE A 59 13.08 7.12 15.03
C ILE A 59 13.89 6.09 14.24
N ASP A 60 15.15 5.93 14.59
CA ASP A 60 15.97 4.86 14.02
C ASP A 60 15.56 3.51 14.62
N ASN A 61 14.72 2.79 13.92
CA ASN A 61 14.27 1.44 14.26
C ASN A 61 15.15 0.34 13.61
N THR A 62 16.30 0.71 13.02
CA THR A 62 17.23 -0.23 12.38
C THR A 62 18.15 -0.89 13.40
N ASN A 63 18.92 -1.87 12.97
CA ASN A 63 19.98 -2.49 13.80
C ASN A 63 21.31 -1.71 13.76
N SER A 64 21.27 -0.42 13.42
CA SER A 64 22.46 0.44 13.37
C SER A 64 22.97 0.84 14.76
N ALA A 65 24.11 1.52 14.81
CA ALA A 65 24.62 2.12 16.04
C ALA A 65 23.69 3.23 16.60
N GLY A 66 22.79 3.77 15.80
CA GLY A 66 21.79 4.75 16.17
C GLY A 66 20.45 4.16 16.59
N HIS A 67 20.33 2.85 16.79
CA HIS A 67 19.09 2.21 17.20
C HIS A 67 18.43 2.92 18.38
N GLY A 68 17.16 3.32 18.21
CA GLY A 68 16.40 4.08 19.21
C GLY A 68 16.71 5.58 19.27
N PHE A 69 17.63 6.10 18.45
CA PHE A 69 17.85 7.54 18.34
C PHE A 69 16.65 8.19 17.65
N GLN A 70 16.37 9.43 18.08
CA GLN A 70 15.33 10.25 17.50
C GLN A 70 15.96 11.47 16.85
N TYR A 71 15.54 11.76 15.62
CA TYR A 71 16.00 12.88 14.82
C TYR A 71 14.84 13.80 14.51
N GLN A 72 15.06 15.10 14.62
CA GLN A 72 14.04 16.10 14.37
C GLN A 72 14.60 17.23 13.49
N SER A 73 13.77 17.73 12.56
CA SER A 73 14.06 18.92 11.77
C SER A 73 12.81 19.81 11.67
N TRP A 74 13.02 21.10 11.41
CA TRP A 74 11.95 22.10 11.29
C TRP A 74 12.35 23.23 10.32
N SER A 75 11.47 24.20 10.09
CA SER A 75 11.74 25.35 9.21
C SER A 75 12.80 26.28 9.75
N SER A 76 13.58 26.91 8.87
CA SER A 76 14.50 27.98 9.23
C SER A 76 13.79 29.23 9.76
N ASP A 77 12.56 29.43 9.31
CA ASP A 77 11.65 30.47 9.81
C ASP A 77 10.74 29.87 10.88
N GLY A 78 10.17 30.70 11.76
CA GLY A 78 9.31 30.21 12.82
C GLY A 78 10.02 29.27 13.82
N ASN A 79 11.24 29.63 14.25
CA ASN A 79 11.97 28.92 15.29
C ASN A 79 12.74 29.89 16.19
N ASN A 80 13.18 29.36 17.36
CA ASN A 80 13.91 30.15 18.39
C ASN A 80 15.44 29.96 18.36
N TYR A 81 15.98 29.37 17.28
CA TYR A 81 17.38 28.89 17.23
C TYR A 81 18.24 29.61 16.19
N ALA A 82 17.87 30.84 15.79
CA ALA A 82 18.58 31.63 14.79
C ALA A 82 18.81 30.88 13.46
N GLY A 83 17.78 30.19 12.97
CA GLY A 83 17.79 29.43 11.72
C GLY A 83 18.41 28.03 11.79
N ARG A 84 18.88 27.58 12.97
CA ARG A 84 19.30 26.20 13.16
C ARG A 84 18.07 25.29 13.20
N GLN A 85 18.13 24.16 12.49
CA GLN A 85 16.94 23.42 12.07
C GLN A 85 16.96 21.93 12.44
N PHE A 86 17.98 21.44 13.12
CA PHE A 86 18.13 20.01 13.40
C PHE A 86 18.58 19.75 14.82
N THR A 87 17.94 18.78 15.45
CA THR A 87 18.37 18.24 16.75
C THR A 87 18.27 16.71 16.75
N ARG A 88 18.89 16.08 17.74
CA ARG A 88 18.91 14.63 17.94
C ARG A 88 18.83 14.28 19.41
N SER A 89 18.03 13.25 19.73
CA SER A 89 18.08 12.55 21.01
C SER A 89 18.71 11.18 20.84
N THR A 90 19.60 10.80 21.77
CA THR A 90 20.25 9.48 21.81
C THR A 90 19.72 8.60 22.94
N ASN A 91 18.69 9.04 23.65
CA ASN A 91 18.16 8.37 24.85
C ASN A 91 16.63 8.28 24.85
N GLY A 92 16.02 8.11 23.65
CA GLY A 92 14.57 7.91 23.51
C GLY A 92 13.74 9.16 23.78
N GLY A 93 14.25 10.34 23.45
CA GLY A 93 13.56 11.61 23.58
C GLY A 93 13.66 12.28 24.95
N LEU A 94 14.45 11.73 25.89
CA LEU A 94 14.57 12.30 27.23
C LEU A 94 15.42 13.58 27.27
N THR A 95 16.43 13.67 26.41
CA THR A 95 17.23 14.88 26.22
C THR A 95 17.58 15.06 24.76
N TRP A 96 17.76 16.30 24.34
CA TRP A 96 18.06 16.70 22.98
C TRP A 96 19.38 17.49 22.91
N MET A 97 20.12 17.34 21.83
CA MET A 97 21.34 18.11 21.59
C MET A 97 20.99 19.56 21.19
N ASN A 98 21.91 20.49 21.41
CA ASN A 98 21.73 21.86 20.91
C ASN A 98 21.52 21.86 19.38
N PRO A 99 20.50 22.58 18.87
CA PRO A 99 20.21 22.63 17.45
C PRO A 99 21.40 23.09 16.58
N ILE A 100 21.53 22.47 15.39
CA ILE A 100 22.55 22.79 14.40
C ILE A 100 21.93 23.13 13.04
N ASN A 101 22.71 23.73 12.15
CA ASN A 101 22.28 24.03 10.78
C ASN A 101 22.28 22.78 9.90
N ILE A 102 21.35 22.74 8.94
CA ILE A 102 21.34 21.79 7.83
C ILE A 102 21.81 22.53 6.55
N PRO A 103 22.74 21.98 5.77
CA PRO A 103 23.13 22.55 4.49
C PRO A 103 21.92 22.80 3.57
N ASN A 104 21.89 23.94 2.90
CA ASN A 104 20.80 24.37 2.03
C ASN A 104 19.44 24.56 2.70
N SER A 105 19.38 24.51 4.03
CA SER A 105 18.19 24.81 4.85
C SER A 105 16.89 24.21 4.31
N PRO A 106 16.77 22.88 4.16
CA PRO A 106 15.53 22.23 3.76
C PRO A 106 14.46 22.46 4.84
N ALA A 107 13.30 22.96 4.44
CA ALA A 107 12.12 23.21 5.26
C ALA A 107 10.90 22.54 4.64
N TRP A 108 9.78 22.49 5.34
CA TRP A 108 8.52 21.90 4.87
C TRP A 108 8.71 20.51 4.28
N GLY A 109 9.33 19.64 5.06
CA GLY A 109 9.62 18.30 4.60
C GLY A 109 9.84 17.30 5.71
N THR A 110 10.19 16.08 5.34
CA THR A 110 10.32 14.94 6.25
C THR A 110 11.72 14.39 6.28
N LEU A 111 12.00 13.50 7.22
CA LEU A 111 13.29 12.83 7.36
C LEU A 111 13.10 11.35 7.68
N ASP A 112 14.05 10.53 7.22
CA ASP A 112 14.04 9.08 7.44
C ASP A 112 15.47 8.53 7.48
N VAL A 113 15.63 7.26 7.87
CA VAL A 113 16.91 6.57 7.94
C VAL A 113 16.94 5.35 7.03
N ASP A 114 18.12 5.05 6.45
CA ASP A 114 18.31 3.81 5.69
C ASP A 114 18.58 2.61 6.62
N SER A 115 18.67 1.39 6.08
CA SER A 115 18.93 0.17 6.86
C SER A 115 20.29 0.17 7.56
N ASN A 116 21.20 1.08 7.21
CA ASN A 116 22.49 1.28 7.86
C ASN A 116 22.45 2.41 8.92
N GLY A 117 21.29 3.04 9.16
CA GLY A 117 21.10 4.16 10.07
C GLY A 117 21.66 5.49 9.54
N ASN A 118 21.93 5.62 8.24
CA ASN A 118 22.24 6.92 7.66
C ASN A 118 20.99 7.75 7.60
N LEU A 119 21.05 8.98 8.07
CA LEU A 119 19.92 9.91 8.11
C LEU A 119 19.80 10.67 6.79
N PHE A 120 18.58 10.81 6.28
CA PHE A 120 18.23 11.63 5.13
C PHE A 120 17.15 12.63 5.52
N ILE A 121 17.29 13.88 5.08
CA ILE A 121 16.36 14.98 5.33
C ILE A 121 15.97 15.56 3.99
N GLY A 122 14.66 15.57 3.69
CA GLY A 122 14.07 16.18 2.51
C GLY A 122 13.41 17.51 2.86
N GLY A 123 13.39 18.46 1.91
CA GLY A 123 12.67 19.72 2.10
C GLY A 123 13.01 20.74 1.03
N VAL A 124 12.27 21.84 1.04
CA VAL A 124 12.47 22.97 0.14
C VAL A 124 13.28 24.08 0.83
N ASN A 125 14.24 24.67 0.13
CA ASN A 125 14.86 25.91 0.57
C ASN A 125 13.91 27.08 0.26
N LEU A 126 13.37 27.72 1.29
CA LEU A 126 12.33 28.75 1.16
C LEU A 126 12.79 30.00 0.39
N THR A 127 14.10 30.26 0.35
CA THR A 127 14.64 31.40 -0.40
C THR A 127 14.79 31.11 -1.91
N THR A 128 15.17 29.89 -2.28
CA THR A 128 15.49 29.53 -3.66
C THR A 128 14.40 28.69 -4.35
N GLY A 129 13.43 28.17 -3.60
CA GLY A 129 12.41 27.25 -4.08
C GLY A 129 12.94 25.85 -4.46
N ARG A 130 14.25 25.59 -4.26
CA ARG A 130 14.85 24.29 -4.63
C ARG A 130 14.59 23.25 -3.56
N ILE A 131 14.24 22.06 -4.00
CA ILE A 131 14.11 20.89 -3.12
C ILE A 131 15.47 20.22 -2.95
N TRP A 132 15.79 19.84 -1.73
CA TRP A 132 17.05 19.22 -1.34
C TRP A 132 16.83 17.92 -0.61
N CYS A 133 17.73 16.97 -0.84
CA CYS A 133 17.95 15.78 -0.02
C CYS A 133 19.33 15.90 0.62
N VAL A 134 19.37 15.92 1.96
CA VAL A 134 20.60 16.08 2.74
C VAL A 134 20.86 14.83 3.54
N ARG A 135 22.10 14.32 3.54
CA ARG A 135 22.49 13.08 4.23
C ARG A 135 23.46 13.35 5.37
N SER A 136 23.32 12.57 6.44
CA SER A 136 24.32 12.42 7.50
C SER A 136 24.62 10.94 7.73
N THR A 137 25.87 10.52 7.53
CA THR A 137 26.32 9.15 7.79
C THR A 137 26.77 8.95 9.24
N ASN A 138 27.00 10.02 9.99
CA ASN A 138 27.44 9.98 11.37
C ASN A 138 26.39 10.38 12.42
N ALA A 139 25.16 10.74 11.99
CA ALA A 139 24.07 11.05 12.93
C ALA A 139 23.75 9.88 13.87
N LYS A 140 23.98 8.65 13.44
CA LYS A 140 23.86 7.41 14.24
C LYS A 140 24.95 7.22 15.29
N ASN A 141 25.98 8.04 15.32
CA ASN A 141 27.06 7.97 16.33
C ASN A 141 26.76 8.96 17.47
N GLY A 142 26.35 8.46 18.62
CA GLY A 142 26.01 9.27 19.80
C GLY A 142 27.18 10.07 20.38
N GLY A 143 28.42 9.68 20.10
CA GLY A 143 29.62 10.33 20.63
C GLY A 143 30.07 11.60 19.88
N VAL A 144 29.42 11.97 18.76
CA VAL A 144 29.80 13.12 17.95
C VAL A 144 28.60 14.00 17.64
N VAL A 145 28.84 15.28 17.39
CA VAL A 145 27.82 16.16 16.79
C VAL A 145 27.64 15.74 15.34
N PRO A 146 26.39 15.53 14.85
CA PRO A 146 26.14 15.17 13.46
C PRO A 146 26.71 16.18 12.47
N THR A 147 27.28 15.66 11.38
CA THR A 147 27.69 16.44 10.21
C THR A 147 26.95 15.91 8.99
N PHE A 148 26.73 16.76 8.02
CA PHE A 148 26.06 16.42 6.79
C PHE A 148 27.09 16.28 5.67
N ASP A 149 27.27 15.08 5.18
CA ASP A 149 28.31 14.71 4.21
C ASP A 149 27.85 14.87 2.74
N GLN A 150 26.56 15.06 2.52
CA GLN A 150 25.99 15.22 1.17
C GLN A 150 24.75 16.11 1.20
N SER A 151 24.56 16.90 0.13
CA SER A 151 23.36 17.70 -0.13
C SER A 151 23.14 17.74 -1.64
N THR A 152 22.03 17.12 -2.10
CA THR A 152 21.71 16.94 -3.51
C THR A 152 20.38 17.62 -3.83
N ALA A 153 20.35 18.41 -4.90
CA ALA A 153 19.11 19.02 -5.38
C ALA A 153 18.22 17.97 -6.06
N VAL A 154 16.93 17.97 -5.72
CA VAL A 154 15.90 17.11 -6.33
C VAL A 154 15.02 17.95 -7.25
N ASN A 155 14.92 17.57 -8.53
CA ASN A 155 14.15 18.32 -9.51
C ASN A 155 12.77 17.66 -9.72
N LEU A 156 11.73 18.24 -9.13
CA LEU A 156 10.32 17.83 -9.32
C LEU A 156 9.58 18.72 -10.34
N ALA A 157 10.28 19.64 -11.03
CA ALA A 157 9.77 20.52 -12.09
C ALA A 157 8.69 21.52 -11.68
N GLY A 158 8.65 21.89 -10.42
CA GLY A 158 7.70 22.86 -9.90
C GLY A 158 8.16 23.38 -8.55
N ASN A 159 7.36 24.25 -7.98
CA ASN A 159 7.58 24.87 -6.67
C ASN A 159 6.59 24.31 -5.64
N ILE A 160 7.04 24.18 -4.41
CA ILE A 160 6.15 24.05 -3.26
C ILE A 160 5.51 25.43 -3.03
N VAL A 161 4.18 25.47 -2.91
CA VAL A 161 3.42 26.72 -2.78
C VAL A 161 2.52 26.67 -1.55
N ALA A 162 2.18 27.85 -1.05
CA ALA A 162 1.29 28.06 0.07
C ALA A 162 0.37 29.25 -0.21
N GLY A 163 -0.77 29.33 0.47
CA GLY A 163 -1.71 30.44 0.31
C GLY A 163 -2.44 30.46 -1.03
N GLU A 164 -2.53 29.31 -1.68
CA GLU A 164 -3.23 29.14 -2.95
C GLU A 164 -4.77 29.01 -2.75
N PRO A 165 -5.59 29.33 -3.78
CA PRO A 165 -7.05 29.28 -3.63
C PRO A 165 -7.59 27.95 -3.11
N ILE A 166 -6.92 26.84 -3.36
CA ILE A 166 -7.37 25.52 -2.86
C ILE A 166 -7.21 25.38 -1.34
N ASN A 167 -6.24 26.07 -0.75
CA ASN A 167 -5.92 26.04 0.68
C ASN A 167 -5.37 27.41 1.13
N PRO A 168 -6.24 28.44 1.34
CA PRO A 168 -5.84 29.85 1.37
C PRO A 168 -4.82 30.24 2.45
N GLU A 169 -4.87 29.68 3.65
CA GLU A 169 -3.92 29.95 4.73
C GLU A 169 -2.98 28.77 5.03
N GLY A 170 -2.89 27.79 4.08
CA GLY A 170 -2.10 26.59 4.28
C GLY A 170 -1.15 26.28 3.13
N LEU A 171 -0.37 25.22 3.30
CA LEU A 171 0.46 24.63 2.25
C LEU A 171 -0.44 23.90 1.22
N VAL A 172 0.00 23.82 -0.03
CA VAL A 172 -0.58 22.88 -1.01
C VAL A 172 0.01 21.47 -0.81
N GLY A 173 1.10 21.36 -0.09
CA GLY A 173 1.77 20.14 0.32
C GLY A 173 3.19 20.45 0.77
N GLN A 174 3.85 19.44 1.31
CA GLN A 174 5.25 19.50 1.70
C GLN A 174 6.08 18.43 0.96
N VAL A 175 7.39 18.44 1.16
CA VAL A 175 8.29 17.43 0.57
C VAL A 175 8.29 16.19 1.45
N PHE A 176 7.73 15.10 0.97
CA PHE A 176 7.85 13.80 1.62
C PHE A 176 9.08 13.06 1.11
N LEU A 177 9.98 12.72 2.03
CA LEU A 177 11.12 11.85 1.80
C LEU A 177 10.94 10.60 2.65
N THR A 178 11.12 9.43 2.06
CA THR A 178 11.17 8.15 2.77
C THR A 178 12.25 7.26 2.19
N VAL A 179 12.73 6.32 3.00
CA VAL A 179 13.76 5.36 2.61
C VAL A 179 13.16 3.96 2.64
N ASP A 180 13.41 3.19 1.61
CA ASP A 180 13.00 1.78 1.53
C ASP A 180 13.86 0.93 2.48
N ARG A 181 13.22 0.27 3.43
CA ARG A 181 13.84 -0.68 4.38
C ARG A 181 13.27 -2.08 4.25
N SER A 182 12.69 -2.41 3.09
CA SER A 182 12.02 -3.68 2.85
C SER A 182 12.96 -4.90 2.84
N GLY A 183 14.26 -4.69 2.57
CA GLY A 183 15.19 -5.78 2.32
C GLY A 183 15.07 -6.40 0.92
N THR A 184 14.20 -5.88 0.06
CA THR A 184 14.02 -6.31 -1.33
C THR A 184 15.10 -5.72 -2.24
N SER A 185 14.98 -5.90 -3.56
CA SER A 185 15.90 -5.31 -4.56
C SER A 185 15.91 -3.78 -4.56
N THR A 186 14.91 -3.13 -3.98
CA THR A 186 14.79 -1.68 -3.84
C THR A 186 15.26 -1.15 -2.49
N ASN A 187 15.74 -2.02 -1.62
CA ASN A 187 16.22 -1.66 -0.28
C ASN A 187 17.26 -0.53 -0.31
N ASN A 188 17.11 0.45 0.56
CA ASN A 188 17.89 1.68 0.64
C ASN A 188 17.71 2.67 -0.53
N ASN A 189 16.75 2.45 -1.41
CA ASN A 189 16.29 3.51 -2.31
C ASN A 189 15.68 4.65 -1.48
N ILE A 190 15.91 5.87 -1.95
CA ILE A 190 15.35 7.08 -1.36
C ILE A 190 14.29 7.60 -2.31
N TYR A 191 13.10 7.85 -1.82
CA TYR A 191 11.97 8.36 -2.57
C TYR A 191 11.62 9.76 -2.09
N VAL A 192 11.41 10.67 -3.04
CA VAL A 192 10.98 12.05 -2.78
C VAL A 192 9.73 12.32 -3.61
N LEU A 193 8.69 12.77 -2.93
CA LEU A 193 7.40 13.11 -3.53
C LEU A 193 6.93 14.46 -2.98
N ALA A 194 6.32 15.26 -3.82
CA ALA A 194 5.62 16.48 -3.41
C ALA A 194 4.53 16.86 -4.40
N SER A 195 3.49 17.54 -3.90
CA SER A 195 2.59 18.32 -4.73
C SER A 195 3.27 19.62 -5.10
N VAL A 196 3.51 19.84 -6.38
CA VAL A 196 4.22 21.03 -6.86
C VAL A 196 3.38 21.79 -7.89
N GLN A 197 3.42 23.10 -7.83
CA GLN A 197 2.90 23.96 -8.89
C GLN A 197 3.92 23.94 -10.05
N PRO A 198 3.53 23.50 -11.26
CA PRO A 198 4.44 23.41 -12.39
C PRO A 198 5.03 24.75 -12.76
N ALA A 199 6.31 24.78 -13.14
CA ALA A 199 7.01 26.02 -13.50
C ALA A 199 6.33 26.75 -14.68
N GLY A 200 6.07 28.05 -14.50
CA GLY A 200 5.43 28.89 -15.52
C GLY A 200 3.90 28.93 -15.45
N PHE A 201 3.27 28.26 -14.47
CA PHE A 201 1.83 28.30 -14.25
C PHE A 201 1.53 28.97 -12.90
N ALA A 202 0.41 29.68 -12.84
CA ALA A 202 -0.04 30.42 -11.66
C ALA A 202 -1.10 29.70 -10.82
N THR A 203 -1.58 28.55 -11.29
CA THR A 203 -2.62 27.75 -10.63
C THR A 203 -2.39 26.27 -10.86
N GLY A 204 -3.02 25.43 -10.02
CA GLY A 204 -2.95 23.98 -10.12
C GLY A 204 -1.66 23.41 -9.56
N SER A 205 -1.68 22.12 -9.33
CA SER A 205 -0.50 21.36 -8.88
C SER A 205 -0.52 19.95 -9.46
N ASP A 206 0.65 19.32 -9.52
CA ASP A 206 0.84 17.91 -9.86
C ASP A 206 1.57 17.20 -8.73
N VAL A 207 1.25 15.93 -8.50
CA VAL A 207 2.02 15.04 -7.60
C VAL A 207 3.22 14.51 -8.37
N MET A 208 4.41 14.95 -7.97
CA MET A 208 5.66 14.62 -8.64
C MET A 208 6.56 13.79 -7.76
N PHE A 209 7.25 12.84 -8.38
CA PHE A 209 8.10 11.84 -7.73
C PHE A 209 9.48 11.79 -8.36
N ALA A 210 10.51 11.53 -7.55
CA ALA A 210 11.86 11.16 -7.98
C ALA A 210 12.48 10.18 -6.98
N ARG A 211 13.40 9.34 -7.47
CA ARG A 211 14.10 8.37 -6.62
C ARG A 211 15.60 8.44 -6.77
N SER A 212 16.31 8.02 -5.73
CA SER A 212 17.73 7.75 -5.75
C SER A 212 17.99 6.29 -5.40
N THR A 213 18.84 5.62 -6.18
CA THR A 213 19.29 4.24 -5.95
C THR A 213 20.76 4.18 -5.50
N ASN A 214 21.37 5.32 -5.19
CA ASN A 214 22.80 5.44 -4.87
C ASN A 214 23.06 6.29 -3.61
N GLY A 215 22.17 6.19 -2.60
CA GLY A 215 22.33 6.86 -1.32
C GLY A 215 22.20 8.39 -1.40
N GLY A 216 21.32 8.88 -2.29
CA GLY A 216 21.02 10.30 -2.43
C GLY A 216 22.01 11.08 -3.29
N GLN A 217 23.01 10.44 -3.92
CA GLN A 217 24.02 11.13 -4.75
C GLN A 217 23.41 11.72 -6.01
N THR A 218 22.50 11.00 -6.64
CA THR A 218 21.72 11.46 -7.80
C THR A 218 20.28 11.00 -7.69
N PHE A 219 19.39 11.73 -8.35
CA PHE A 219 17.99 11.39 -8.46
C PHE A 219 17.60 11.12 -9.92
N SER A 220 16.63 10.25 -10.13
CA SER A 220 16.05 9.94 -11.43
C SER A 220 15.43 11.19 -12.08
N ALA A 221 15.12 11.09 -13.36
CA ALA A 221 14.16 11.99 -13.96
C ALA A 221 12.85 11.96 -13.16
N ARG A 222 12.24 13.12 -12.98
CA ARG A 222 10.95 13.26 -12.30
C ARG A 222 9.85 12.50 -13.01
N ARG A 223 8.88 12.00 -12.24
CA ARG A 223 7.69 11.34 -12.73
C ARG A 223 6.45 12.02 -12.16
N ARG A 224 5.46 12.29 -12.99
CA ARG A 224 4.11 12.70 -12.58
C ARG A 224 3.33 11.44 -12.19
N ILE A 225 2.71 11.45 -11.01
CA ILE A 225 1.96 10.30 -10.47
C ILE A 225 0.48 10.40 -10.84
N ASN A 226 -0.12 11.58 -10.73
CA ASN A 226 -1.50 11.77 -11.17
C ASN A 226 -1.59 11.55 -12.69
N ASP A 227 -2.48 10.64 -13.12
CA ASP A 227 -2.59 10.12 -14.48
C ASP A 227 -3.62 10.84 -15.36
N ASP A 228 -4.37 11.79 -14.79
CA ASP A 228 -5.30 12.63 -15.54
C ASP A 228 -4.60 13.46 -16.63
N PRO A 229 -5.31 13.91 -17.68
CA PRO A 229 -4.75 14.83 -18.67
C PRO A 229 -4.22 16.11 -18.01
N VAL A 230 -3.06 16.60 -18.46
CA VAL A 230 -2.46 17.82 -17.92
C VAL A 230 -3.45 18.98 -17.98
N ASN A 231 -3.84 19.47 -16.82
CA ASN A 231 -4.79 20.58 -16.67
C ASN A 231 -4.41 21.45 -15.47
N HIS A 232 -3.80 22.60 -15.75
CA HIS A 232 -3.31 23.52 -14.72
C HIS A 232 -4.41 24.28 -13.95
N ALA A 233 -5.69 24.03 -14.21
CA ALA A 233 -6.79 24.47 -13.35
C ALA A 233 -7.14 23.45 -12.25
N LYS A 234 -6.53 22.26 -12.29
CA LYS A 234 -6.77 21.18 -11.33
C LYS A 234 -5.69 21.16 -10.25
N TRP A 235 -6.10 20.80 -9.05
CA TRP A 235 -5.23 20.68 -7.89
C TRP A 235 -5.08 19.21 -7.51
N HIS A 236 -3.82 18.79 -7.38
CA HIS A 236 -3.39 17.50 -6.84
C HIS A 236 -2.52 17.83 -5.63
N TRP A 237 -3.10 17.89 -4.46
CA TRP A 237 -2.53 18.53 -3.29
C TRP A 237 -2.43 17.60 -2.08
N PHE A 238 -1.57 17.91 -1.11
CA PHE A 238 -1.22 17.06 0.02
C PHE A 238 -0.65 15.70 -0.38
N GLY A 239 0.07 15.63 -1.51
CA GLY A 239 0.75 14.40 -1.90
C GLY A 239 1.68 13.89 -0.81
N THR A 240 1.49 12.65 -0.39
CA THR A 240 2.31 11.96 0.60
C THR A 240 2.57 10.52 0.19
N LEU A 241 3.62 9.89 0.73
CA LEU A 241 3.98 8.51 0.42
C LEU A 241 4.49 7.75 1.63
N SER A 242 4.37 6.43 1.57
CA SER A 242 4.96 5.49 2.51
C SER A 242 5.49 4.27 1.78
N VAL A 243 6.47 3.58 2.36
CA VAL A 243 6.99 2.31 1.83
C VAL A 243 6.60 1.18 2.77
N ALA A 244 5.94 0.19 2.22
CA ALA A 244 5.56 -1.02 2.93
C ALA A 244 6.77 -1.93 3.18
N PRO A 245 6.72 -2.84 4.18
CA PRO A 245 7.80 -3.80 4.44
C PRO A 245 8.10 -4.76 3.28
N ASN A 246 7.26 -4.81 2.26
CA ASN A 246 7.46 -5.57 1.02
C ASN A 246 8.03 -4.74 -0.15
N GLY A 247 8.40 -3.50 0.07
CA GLY A 247 8.94 -2.60 -0.94
C GLY A 247 7.87 -1.89 -1.79
N ARG A 248 6.56 -2.15 -1.55
CA ARG A 248 5.49 -1.39 -2.21
C ARG A 248 5.55 0.06 -1.75
N ILE A 249 5.52 0.98 -2.69
CA ILE A 249 5.36 2.41 -2.43
C ILE A 249 3.87 2.72 -2.56
N ASP A 250 3.26 3.24 -1.50
CA ASP A 250 1.89 3.73 -1.51
C ASP A 250 1.88 5.26 -1.49
N THR A 251 1.04 5.88 -2.29
CA THR A 251 0.89 7.34 -2.31
C THR A 251 -0.59 7.74 -2.36
N VAL A 252 -0.91 8.80 -1.63
CA VAL A 252 -2.23 9.42 -1.65
C VAL A 252 -2.10 10.93 -1.80
N TRP A 253 -3.14 11.55 -2.32
CA TRP A 253 -3.28 13.00 -2.44
C TRP A 253 -4.74 13.41 -2.54
N LEU A 254 -5.05 14.66 -2.26
CA LEU A 254 -6.34 15.26 -2.55
C LEU A 254 -6.36 15.77 -3.98
N ASP A 255 -7.46 15.53 -4.71
CA ASP A 255 -7.55 15.69 -6.15
C ASP A 255 -8.87 16.33 -6.57
N THR A 256 -8.80 17.34 -7.41
CA THR A 256 -9.98 18.06 -7.92
C THR A 256 -10.34 17.68 -9.36
N ARG A 257 -9.73 16.62 -9.96
CA ARG A 257 -9.94 16.25 -11.37
C ARG A 257 -11.41 16.05 -11.74
N ASN A 258 -12.22 15.50 -10.85
CA ASN A 258 -13.63 15.20 -11.05
C ASN A 258 -14.56 16.39 -10.70
N ALA A 259 -14.03 17.48 -10.17
CA ALA A 259 -14.81 18.62 -9.71
C ALA A 259 -14.96 19.69 -10.81
N ALA A 260 -16.19 20.07 -11.15
CA ALA A 260 -16.45 21.14 -12.11
C ALA A 260 -16.01 22.52 -11.60
N ASN A 261 -16.02 22.73 -10.27
CA ASN A 261 -15.61 23.98 -9.63
C ASN A 261 -14.09 24.07 -9.35
N ASN A 262 -13.30 23.03 -9.65
CA ASN A 262 -11.87 22.92 -9.37
C ASN A 262 -11.48 23.10 -7.88
N ILE A 263 -12.43 22.89 -6.96
CA ILE A 263 -12.27 23.05 -5.50
C ILE A 263 -12.63 21.78 -4.78
N ASN A 264 -13.80 21.20 -5.05
CA ASN A 264 -14.20 19.96 -4.41
C ASN A 264 -13.16 18.88 -4.66
N SER A 265 -12.75 18.24 -3.59
CA SER A 265 -11.62 17.32 -3.58
C SER A 265 -12.06 15.91 -3.23
N GLN A 266 -11.33 14.93 -3.70
CA GLN A 266 -11.42 13.52 -3.34
C GLN A 266 -10.04 13.02 -2.95
N LEU A 267 -9.95 12.07 -2.04
CA LEU A 267 -8.69 11.37 -1.78
C LEU A 267 -8.44 10.35 -2.90
N PHE A 268 -7.30 10.45 -3.55
CA PHE A 268 -6.83 9.53 -4.59
C PHE A 268 -5.65 8.71 -4.08
N TYR A 269 -5.50 7.52 -4.66
CA TYR A 269 -4.46 6.55 -4.33
C TYR A 269 -3.80 5.99 -5.58
N SER A 270 -2.50 5.71 -5.48
CA SER A 270 -1.73 4.93 -6.45
C SER A 270 -0.57 4.23 -5.74
N TYR A 271 -0.08 3.12 -6.29
CA TYR A 271 1.03 2.36 -5.73
C TYR A 271 2.02 1.90 -6.80
N SER A 272 3.23 1.51 -6.34
CA SER A 272 4.28 0.96 -7.19
C SER A 272 4.98 -0.20 -6.47
N PHE A 273 5.23 -1.31 -7.17
CA PHE A 273 6.01 -2.45 -6.67
C PHE A 273 7.45 -2.49 -7.20
N ASP A 274 7.83 -1.62 -8.12
CA ASP A 274 9.11 -1.64 -8.82
C ASP A 274 10.01 -0.44 -8.50
N GLY A 275 9.85 0.09 -7.28
CA GLY A 275 10.61 1.25 -6.81
C GLY A 275 10.26 2.55 -7.54
N GLY A 276 9.03 2.69 -8.01
CA GLY A 276 8.51 3.89 -8.67
C GLY A 276 8.82 3.96 -10.17
N ASN A 277 9.18 2.85 -10.83
CA ASN A 277 9.29 2.81 -12.29
C ASN A 277 7.92 2.80 -12.97
N THR A 278 6.99 2.01 -12.45
CA THR A 278 5.59 1.97 -12.88
C THR A 278 4.67 2.24 -11.71
N TRP A 279 3.46 2.71 -12.00
CA TRP A 279 2.46 3.04 -11.00
C TRP A 279 1.11 2.50 -11.42
N SER A 280 0.31 2.06 -10.45
CA SER A 280 -1.08 1.67 -10.69
C SER A 280 -1.89 2.84 -11.23
N LEU A 281 -3.02 2.53 -11.88
CA LEU A 281 -4.01 3.57 -12.19
C LEU A 281 -4.42 4.29 -10.91
N ASN A 282 -4.73 5.58 -11.07
CA ASN A 282 -5.16 6.38 -9.92
C ASN A 282 -6.63 6.09 -9.59
N VAL A 283 -6.92 5.80 -8.35
CA VAL A 283 -8.25 5.45 -7.87
C VAL A 283 -8.72 6.45 -6.83
N ALA A 284 -9.96 6.95 -6.99
CA ALA A 284 -10.61 7.75 -5.95
C ALA A 284 -11.07 6.82 -4.82
N ILE A 285 -10.56 7.04 -3.62
CA ILE A 285 -10.85 6.24 -2.42
C ILE A 285 -11.69 6.97 -1.38
N SER A 286 -12.22 8.15 -1.74
CA SER A 286 -13.19 8.88 -0.94
C SER A 286 -14.30 9.47 -1.79
N ASN A 287 -15.41 9.82 -1.15
CA ASN A 287 -16.40 10.70 -1.75
C ASN A 287 -15.82 12.11 -1.94
N SER A 288 -16.47 12.91 -2.81
CA SER A 288 -16.11 14.32 -3.00
C SER A 288 -16.58 15.17 -1.82
N PHE A 289 -15.74 16.10 -1.39
CA PHE A 289 -16.07 17.07 -0.34
C PHE A 289 -15.59 18.48 -0.69
N ASN A 290 -16.17 19.49 -0.08
CA ASN A 290 -15.76 20.88 -0.23
C ASN A 290 -14.77 21.25 0.89
N PRO A 291 -13.48 21.51 0.60
CA PRO A 291 -12.47 21.77 1.63
C PRO A 291 -12.67 23.10 2.39
N TYR A 292 -13.59 23.96 1.95
CA TYR A 292 -13.84 25.26 2.60
C TYR A 292 -14.88 25.23 3.72
N LEU A 293 -15.45 24.08 4.02
CA LEU A 293 -16.47 23.99 5.06
C LEU A 293 -15.84 23.80 6.44
N GLY A 294 -16.38 24.49 7.44
CA GLY A 294 -16.12 24.23 8.84
C GLY A 294 -14.73 24.61 9.34
N TYR A 295 -14.04 25.54 8.70
CA TYR A 295 -12.76 26.06 9.18
C TYR A 295 -12.83 26.58 10.63
N PRO A 296 -12.08 25.99 11.57
CA PRO A 296 -12.23 26.35 12.97
C PRO A 296 -11.58 27.69 13.36
N ASN A 297 -10.39 28.00 12.83
CA ASN A 297 -9.62 29.19 13.20
C ASN A 297 -8.81 29.81 12.07
N GLN A 298 -8.49 29.06 11.02
CA GLN A 298 -7.72 29.48 9.84
C GLN A 298 -8.42 28.98 8.60
N ASP A 299 -8.37 29.73 7.51
CA ASP A 299 -9.00 29.35 6.24
C ASP A 299 -8.17 28.29 5.52
N LYS A 300 -8.04 27.12 6.13
CA LYS A 300 -7.30 25.98 5.56
C LYS A 300 -7.80 24.63 6.08
N LEU A 301 -7.65 23.58 5.28
CA LEU A 301 -7.92 22.19 5.65
C LEU A 301 -6.75 21.55 6.44
N GLY A 302 -5.69 22.26 6.69
CA GLY A 302 -4.43 21.80 7.27
C GLY A 302 -3.27 22.11 6.34
N ASP A 303 -2.13 21.42 6.55
CA ASP A 303 -0.92 21.63 5.75
C ASP A 303 -0.38 20.33 5.11
N TYR A 304 -0.83 19.17 5.59
CA TYR A 304 -0.43 17.85 5.11
C TYR A 304 -1.37 16.76 5.60
N ILE A 305 -1.30 15.59 4.97
CA ILE A 305 -1.90 14.33 5.41
C ILE A 305 -0.81 13.26 5.50
N THR A 306 -1.11 12.13 6.15
CA THR A 306 -0.11 11.08 6.36
C THR A 306 -0.66 9.71 5.99
N ILE A 307 0.20 8.90 5.38
CA ILE A 307 -0.03 7.50 5.04
C ILE A 307 1.02 6.63 5.75
N VAL A 308 0.61 5.47 6.22
CA VAL A 308 1.50 4.43 6.78
C VAL A 308 1.17 3.11 6.13
N SER A 309 2.15 2.49 5.48
CA SER A 309 2.01 1.23 4.77
C SER A 309 2.43 0.05 5.63
N ASP A 310 1.71 -1.04 5.51
CA ASP A 310 2.09 -2.36 5.99
C ASP A 310 2.07 -3.38 4.83
N ARG A 311 2.32 -4.67 5.13
CA ARG A 311 2.37 -5.70 4.09
C ARG A 311 1.05 -5.86 3.34
N ALA A 312 -0.07 -5.75 4.05
CA ALA A 312 -1.41 -5.99 3.50
C ALA A 312 -2.08 -4.72 2.94
N GLY A 313 -1.47 -3.54 3.07
CA GLY A 313 -2.08 -2.32 2.56
C GLY A 313 -1.54 -1.05 3.17
N ALA A 314 -2.32 0.01 3.14
CA ALA A 314 -1.95 1.31 3.67
C ALA A 314 -3.07 1.91 4.54
N ASN A 315 -2.66 2.70 5.53
CA ASN A 315 -3.54 3.39 6.47
C ASN A 315 -3.39 4.89 6.28
N VAL A 316 -4.48 5.59 6.04
CA VAL A 316 -4.48 7.04 5.81
C VAL A 316 -5.36 7.73 6.82
N ALA A 317 -4.83 8.77 7.44
CA ALA A 317 -5.61 9.73 8.22
C ALA A 317 -5.56 11.09 7.51
N TYR A 318 -6.72 11.67 7.24
CA TYR A 318 -6.83 12.92 6.49
C TYR A 318 -8.02 13.76 6.96
N ALA A 319 -7.90 15.09 6.83
CA ALA A 319 -9.01 15.99 7.08
C ALA A 319 -9.97 16.01 5.89
N ALA A 320 -11.28 16.01 6.16
CA ALA A 320 -12.34 16.20 5.16
C ALA A 320 -13.60 16.77 5.83
N THR A 321 -14.58 17.12 5.00
CA THR A 321 -15.78 17.88 5.44
C THR A 321 -17.08 17.22 5.05
N PHE A 322 -17.15 15.87 5.08
CA PHE A 322 -18.32 15.10 4.61
C PHE A 322 -19.61 15.40 5.37
N ASN A 323 -19.51 15.79 6.64
CA ASN A 323 -20.62 16.14 7.52
C ASN A 323 -20.88 17.67 7.62
N GLY A 324 -20.17 18.49 6.82
CA GLY A 324 -20.29 19.94 6.80
C GLY A 324 -19.37 20.69 7.77
N GLU A 325 -18.53 19.98 8.47
CA GLU A 325 -17.47 20.51 9.34
C GLU A 325 -16.16 19.75 9.09
N GLU A 326 -15.01 20.32 9.49
CA GLU A 326 -13.71 19.71 9.31
C GLU A 326 -13.45 18.67 10.40
N ASP A 327 -13.37 17.40 9.98
CA ASP A 327 -13.07 16.27 10.84
C ASP A 327 -11.94 15.41 10.27
N ILE A 328 -11.34 14.59 11.12
CA ILE A 328 -10.34 13.60 10.71
C ILE A 328 -11.03 12.29 10.36
N TYR A 329 -10.81 11.84 9.15
CA TYR A 329 -11.28 10.57 8.61
C TYR A 329 -10.14 9.57 8.47
N TYR A 330 -10.48 8.31 8.61
CA TYR A 330 -9.55 7.19 8.42
C TYR A 330 -10.03 6.31 7.29
N VAL A 331 -9.10 5.87 6.44
CA VAL A 331 -9.35 4.85 5.42
C VAL A 331 -8.23 3.81 5.43
N ARG A 332 -8.61 2.54 5.42
CA ARG A 332 -7.73 1.41 5.15
C ARG A 332 -7.77 1.13 3.65
N ILE A 333 -6.61 1.14 3.01
CA ILE A 333 -6.43 0.74 1.63
C ILE A 333 -5.84 -0.66 1.65
N ALA A 334 -6.49 -1.61 1.02
CA ALA A 334 -5.97 -2.95 0.81
C ALA A 334 -5.74 -3.14 -0.70
N PRO A 335 -4.56 -2.80 -1.23
CA PRO A 335 -4.23 -3.14 -2.60
C PRO A 335 -4.27 -4.66 -2.74
N LEU A 336 -4.69 -5.15 -3.90
CA LEU A 336 -4.76 -6.57 -4.17
C LEU A 336 -3.35 -7.19 -4.03
N MET A 337 -3.10 -7.76 -2.87
CA MET A 337 -1.86 -8.50 -2.61
C MET A 337 -1.96 -9.89 -3.21
N PRO A 338 -0.82 -10.53 -3.53
CA PRO A 338 -0.85 -11.95 -3.91
C PRO A 338 -1.58 -12.75 -2.84
N VAL A 339 -2.71 -13.34 -3.20
CA VAL A 339 -3.61 -14.05 -2.29
C VAL A 339 -2.92 -15.25 -1.61
N THR A 340 -1.76 -15.69 -2.12
CA THR A 340 -1.08 -16.94 -1.77
C THR A 340 0.36 -16.76 -1.29
N ASP A 341 0.72 -15.63 -0.71
CA ASP A 341 2.02 -15.44 -0.05
C ASP A 341 2.01 -16.05 1.36
N PHE A 342 2.33 -17.34 1.45
CA PHE A 342 2.24 -18.06 2.73
C PHE A 342 3.41 -17.75 3.68
N ASN A 343 4.60 -17.46 3.16
CA ASN A 343 5.79 -17.20 3.97
C ASN A 343 6.03 -15.70 4.23
N SER A 344 5.17 -14.83 3.71
CA SER A 344 5.24 -13.37 3.84
C SER A 344 6.52 -12.78 3.23
N ASP A 345 6.99 -13.34 2.10
CA ASP A 345 8.12 -12.82 1.34
C ASP A 345 7.69 -11.93 0.16
N THR A 346 6.36 -11.70 0.00
CA THR A 346 5.72 -10.86 -1.01
C THR A 346 5.56 -11.47 -2.38
N ARG A 347 5.79 -12.77 -2.50
CA ARG A 347 5.69 -13.52 -3.74
C ARG A 347 4.59 -14.57 -3.65
N PRO A 348 3.85 -14.81 -4.73
CA PRO A 348 2.85 -15.87 -4.75
C PRO A 348 3.51 -17.24 -4.61
N ASP A 349 3.00 -18.04 -3.68
CA ASP A 349 3.42 -19.42 -3.46
C ASP A 349 2.44 -20.41 -4.10
N PHE A 350 2.86 -21.66 -4.32
CA PHE A 350 2.00 -22.71 -4.83
C PHE A 350 1.43 -23.54 -3.66
N LEU A 351 0.11 -23.67 -3.63
CA LEU A 351 -0.56 -24.63 -2.77
C LEU A 351 -0.84 -25.93 -3.54
N LEU A 352 -0.34 -27.02 -3.04
CA LEU A 352 -0.52 -28.34 -3.58
C LEU A 352 -1.40 -29.21 -2.68
N ASN A 353 -2.16 -30.12 -3.29
CA ASN A 353 -2.90 -31.16 -2.57
C ASN A 353 -2.65 -32.54 -3.20
N ASN A 354 -2.48 -33.54 -2.35
CA ASN A 354 -2.50 -34.94 -2.76
C ASN A 354 -3.93 -35.50 -2.46
N PRO A 355 -4.75 -35.75 -3.48
CA PRO A 355 -6.15 -36.15 -3.29
C PRO A 355 -6.32 -37.52 -2.64
N ILE A 356 -5.30 -38.40 -2.70
CA ILE A 356 -5.32 -39.73 -2.09
C ILE A 356 -5.06 -39.66 -0.59
N THR A 357 -3.98 -38.96 -0.20
CA THR A 357 -3.59 -38.80 1.20
C THR A 357 -4.29 -37.64 1.87
N ARG A 358 -4.85 -36.70 1.10
CA ARG A 358 -5.44 -35.43 1.53
C ARG A 358 -4.41 -34.49 2.15
N GLN A 359 -3.13 -34.75 2.01
CA GLN A 359 -2.04 -33.93 2.48
C GLN A 359 -1.95 -32.67 1.62
N THR A 360 -1.81 -31.51 2.23
CA THR A 360 -1.43 -30.27 1.55
C THR A 360 0.08 -30.03 1.66
N ALA A 361 0.62 -29.28 0.73
CA ALA A 361 1.98 -28.78 0.78
C ALA A 361 2.06 -27.38 0.16
N ILE A 362 2.92 -26.54 0.71
CA ILE A 362 3.20 -25.22 0.17
C ILE A 362 4.59 -25.26 -0.45
N TRP A 363 4.71 -24.78 -1.66
CA TRP A 363 5.97 -24.51 -2.31
C TRP A 363 6.23 -23.03 -2.35
N TYR A 364 7.24 -22.60 -1.63
CA TYR A 364 7.69 -21.22 -1.63
C TYR A 364 8.37 -20.89 -2.95
N MET A 365 7.87 -19.86 -3.62
CA MET A 365 8.28 -19.53 -4.99
C MET A 365 8.98 -18.18 -5.03
N ASP A 366 9.99 -18.08 -5.87
CA ASP A 366 10.54 -16.83 -6.36
C ASP A 366 10.19 -16.75 -7.84
N ASN A 367 9.06 -16.13 -8.18
CA ASN A 367 8.49 -16.14 -9.51
C ASN A 367 8.27 -17.60 -9.99
N ASN A 368 8.99 -18.06 -11.00
CA ASN A 368 8.90 -19.43 -11.54
C ASN A 368 9.85 -20.44 -10.88
N VAL A 369 10.61 -20.04 -9.89
CA VAL A 369 11.61 -20.88 -9.21
C VAL A 369 11.14 -21.27 -7.83
N ARG A 370 11.09 -22.57 -7.53
CA ARG A 370 10.84 -23.04 -6.17
C ARG A 370 12.07 -22.83 -5.28
N ILE A 371 11.95 -22.01 -4.24
CA ILE A 371 13.02 -21.70 -3.28
C ILE A 371 12.90 -22.49 -1.98
N GLY A 372 11.73 -23.08 -1.71
CA GLY A 372 11.51 -23.85 -0.50
C GLY A 372 10.22 -24.65 -0.55
N ALA A 373 9.90 -25.36 0.52
CA ALA A 373 8.64 -26.07 0.67
C ALA A 373 8.35 -26.40 2.15
N ALA A 374 7.06 -26.49 2.49
CA ALA A 374 6.58 -26.99 3.77
C ALA A 374 5.40 -27.92 3.59
N ASN A 375 5.29 -28.95 4.43
CA ASN A 375 4.07 -29.76 4.49
C ASN A 375 2.98 -28.97 5.23
N GLY A 376 1.82 -28.87 4.63
CA GLY A 376 0.63 -28.30 5.24
C GLY A 376 -0.22 -29.34 5.99
N PRO A 377 -1.40 -28.96 6.48
CA PRO A 377 -2.30 -29.86 7.17
C PRO A 377 -2.94 -30.91 6.24
N THR A 378 -3.41 -32.02 6.82
CA THR A 378 -4.22 -33.03 6.11
C THR A 378 -5.69 -32.60 6.11
N LEU A 379 -6.31 -32.47 4.95
CA LEU A 379 -7.69 -32.04 4.80
C LEU A 379 -8.69 -33.03 5.41
N PRO A 380 -9.84 -32.57 5.92
CA PRO A 380 -10.92 -33.43 6.36
C PRO A 380 -11.46 -34.30 5.23
N GLY A 381 -12.02 -35.45 5.57
CA GLY A 381 -12.58 -36.36 4.57
C GLY A 381 -13.69 -35.72 3.74
N GLY A 382 -13.59 -35.84 2.41
CA GLY A 382 -14.55 -35.28 1.46
C GLY A 382 -14.43 -33.77 1.21
N CYS A 383 -13.49 -33.08 1.86
CA CYS A 383 -13.25 -31.67 1.62
C CYS A 383 -12.10 -31.46 0.63
N THR A 384 -12.21 -30.39 -0.16
CA THR A 384 -11.16 -29.87 -1.04
C THR A 384 -10.96 -28.38 -0.75
N VAL A 385 -9.76 -27.86 -0.96
CA VAL A 385 -9.53 -26.40 -0.98
C VAL A 385 -10.10 -25.88 -2.30
N VAL A 386 -10.94 -24.86 -2.24
CA VAL A 386 -11.60 -24.26 -3.41
C VAL A 386 -11.20 -22.81 -3.63
N SER A 387 -10.61 -22.17 -2.63
CA SER A 387 -10.00 -20.84 -2.75
C SER A 387 -9.04 -20.60 -1.60
N VAL A 388 -8.15 -19.65 -1.79
CA VAL A 388 -7.24 -19.13 -0.77
C VAL A 388 -7.44 -17.62 -0.69
N ALA A 389 -7.60 -17.09 0.53
CA ALA A 389 -7.67 -15.65 0.79
C ALA A 389 -7.43 -15.41 2.29
N ASP A 390 -7.12 -14.20 2.69
CA ASP A 390 -7.06 -13.81 4.11
C ASP A 390 -8.49 -13.50 4.60
N PHE A 391 -9.20 -14.53 5.12
CA PHE A 391 -10.61 -14.39 5.50
C PHE A 391 -10.82 -13.66 6.82
N ASN A 392 -9.83 -13.68 7.72
CA ASN A 392 -9.92 -13.05 9.04
C ASN A 392 -9.13 -11.73 9.14
N ASN A 393 -8.51 -11.28 8.04
CA ASN A 393 -7.69 -10.06 7.96
C ASN A 393 -6.50 -10.04 8.94
N ASP A 394 -5.88 -11.22 9.18
CA ASP A 394 -4.68 -11.31 10.01
C ASP A 394 -3.35 -11.20 9.24
N GLY A 395 -3.43 -11.05 7.92
CA GLY A 395 -2.29 -10.90 7.01
C GLY A 395 -1.71 -12.24 6.54
N HIS A 396 -2.40 -13.35 6.79
CA HIS A 396 -2.00 -14.69 6.34
C HIS A 396 -3.06 -15.31 5.42
N PRO A 397 -2.64 -15.96 4.32
CA PRO A 397 -3.57 -16.68 3.46
C PRO A 397 -4.22 -17.87 4.17
N ASP A 398 -5.55 -17.94 4.14
CA ASP A 398 -6.38 -18.98 4.71
C ASP A 398 -6.93 -19.93 3.65
N TYR A 399 -7.39 -21.13 4.04
CA TYR A 399 -7.99 -22.10 3.14
C TYR A 399 -9.52 -22.06 3.22
N LEU A 400 -10.19 -21.81 2.11
CA LEU A 400 -11.62 -22.09 1.98
C LEU A 400 -11.81 -23.53 1.52
N LEU A 401 -12.38 -24.35 2.40
CA LEU A 401 -12.70 -25.74 2.13
C LEU A 401 -14.16 -25.89 1.70
N PHE A 402 -14.41 -26.78 0.77
CA PHE A 402 -15.76 -27.16 0.34
C PHE A 402 -15.93 -28.68 0.35
N ASN A 403 -17.05 -29.15 0.88
CA ASN A 403 -17.44 -30.54 0.82
C ASN A 403 -18.64 -30.71 -0.15
N PRO A 404 -18.46 -31.27 -1.36
CA PRO A 404 -19.53 -31.34 -2.35
C PRO A 404 -20.69 -32.26 -1.94
N ALA A 405 -20.46 -33.25 -1.06
CA ALA A 405 -21.52 -34.15 -0.61
C ALA A 405 -22.49 -33.47 0.39
N THR A 406 -21.97 -32.65 1.28
CA THR A 406 -22.76 -31.90 2.27
C THR A 406 -23.06 -30.49 1.84
N ARG A 407 -22.32 -29.98 0.85
CA ARG A 407 -22.30 -28.56 0.37
C ARG A 407 -21.86 -27.58 1.45
N ALA A 408 -21.25 -28.07 2.51
CA ALA A 408 -20.72 -27.25 3.59
C ALA A 408 -19.41 -26.57 3.16
N THR A 409 -19.23 -25.32 3.55
CA THR A 409 -17.94 -24.60 3.49
C THR A 409 -17.34 -24.53 4.88
N VAL A 410 -16.01 -24.50 4.94
CA VAL A 410 -15.24 -24.32 6.19
C VAL A 410 -14.05 -23.43 5.86
N ILE A 411 -13.80 -22.43 6.68
CA ILE A 411 -12.56 -21.64 6.60
C ILE A 411 -11.57 -22.22 7.62
N TRP A 412 -10.38 -22.54 7.15
CA TRP A 412 -9.25 -22.88 7.99
C TRP A 412 -8.28 -21.70 8.03
N TYR A 413 -8.12 -21.12 9.22
CA TYR A 413 -7.17 -20.05 9.45
C TYR A 413 -5.78 -20.62 9.56
N MET A 414 -4.89 -20.07 8.75
CA MET A 414 -3.54 -20.58 8.59
C MET A 414 -2.52 -19.55 9.08
N ASN A 415 -1.39 -20.02 9.57
CA ASN A 415 -0.19 -19.22 9.71
C ASN A 415 0.91 -19.96 8.96
N ASN A 416 1.21 -19.51 7.74
CA ASN A 416 2.03 -20.21 6.78
C ASN A 416 1.46 -21.64 6.53
N ASN A 417 2.22 -22.69 6.87
CA ASN A 417 1.82 -24.09 6.68
C ASN A 417 1.07 -24.71 7.89
N VAL A 418 0.80 -23.90 8.91
CA VAL A 418 0.17 -24.39 10.17
C VAL A 418 -1.29 -23.99 10.22
N HIS A 419 -2.19 -24.97 10.36
CA HIS A 419 -3.60 -24.73 10.66
C HIS A 419 -3.73 -24.33 12.14
N THR A 420 -4.18 -23.09 12.39
CA THR A 420 -4.28 -22.51 13.75
C THR A 420 -5.66 -22.72 14.36
N SER A 421 -6.70 -22.52 13.56
CA SER A 421 -8.11 -22.68 13.93
C SER A 421 -9.00 -22.69 12.70
N GLY A 422 -10.33 -22.80 12.87
CA GLY A 422 -11.24 -22.73 11.73
C GLY A 422 -12.69 -22.55 12.15
N ASN A 423 -13.49 -22.01 11.24
CA ASN A 423 -14.91 -21.77 11.41
C ASN A 423 -15.74 -22.41 10.28
N ASN A 424 -16.93 -22.91 10.62
CA ASN A 424 -17.89 -23.34 9.61
C ASN A 424 -18.43 -22.10 8.88
N GLY A 425 -18.37 -22.16 7.56
CA GLY A 425 -19.01 -21.19 6.69
C GLY A 425 -20.44 -21.59 6.31
N PRO A 426 -21.10 -20.84 5.43
CA PRO A 426 -22.43 -21.13 4.96
C PRO A 426 -22.49 -22.42 4.11
N THR A 427 -23.64 -23.09 4.12
CA THR A 427 -23.92 -24.23 3.23
C THR A 427 -24.41 -23.69 1.87
N LEU A 428 -23.78 -24.12 0.79
CA LEU A 428 -24.15 -23.68 -0.55
C LEU A 428 -25.47 -24.28 -1.04
N PRO A 429 -26.27 -23.59 -1.86
CA PRO A 429 -27.43 -24.15 -2.52
C PRO A 429 -27.07 -25.27 -3.47
N GLY A 430 -28.03 -26.18 -3.78
CA GLY A 430 -27.80 -27.27 -4.72
C GLY A 430 -27.43 -26.77 -6.12
N GLY A 431 -26.38 -27.36 -6.71
CA GLY A 431 -25.88 -26.98 -8.04
C GLY A 431 -24.90 -25.81 -8.10
N TRP A 432 -24.59 -25.20 -6.94
CA TRP A 432 -23.62 -24.12 -6.83
C TRP A 432 -22.29 -24.60 -6.26
N SER A 433 -21.22 -24.02 -6.76
CA SER A 433 -19.84 -24.20 -6.26
C SER A 433 -19.15 -22.84 -6.13
N VAL A 434 -18.13 -22.79 -5.30
CA VAL A 434 -17.24 -21.61 -5.22
C VAL A 434 -16.35 -21.60 -6.46
N ALA A 435 -16.32 -20.47 -7.17
CA ALA A 435 -15.48 -20.21 -8.34
C ALA A 435 -14.27 -19.33 -8.00
N GLY A 436 -14.28 -18.71 -6.82
CA GLY A 436 -13.19 -17.88 -6.32
C GLY A 436 -13.63 -17.06 -5.11
N ALA A 437 -12.67 -16.45 -4.44
CA ALA A 437 -12.92 -15.50 -3.36
C ALA A 437 -12.09 -14.24 -3.56
N ALA A 438 -12.75 -13.08 -3.39
CA ALA A 438 -12.12 -11.75 -3.44
C ALA A 438 -13.06 -10.73 -2.80
N ASP A 439 -12.57 -9.57 -2.42
CA ASP A 439 -13.41 -8.48 -1.90
C ASP A 439 -14.15 -7.78 -3.04
N PHE A 440 -15.39 -8.20 -3.32
CA PHE A 440 -16.21 -7.63 -4.40
C PHE A 440 -16.92 -6.33 -4.01
N ASN A 441 -17.20 -6.13 -2.73
CA ASN A 441 -17.97 -4.99 -2.24
C ASN A 441 -17.10 -3.85 -1.68
N GLY A 442 -15.80 -4.07 -1.52
CA GLY A 442 -14.83 -3.10 -1.02
C GLY A 442 -14.86 -2.91 0.50
N ASP A 443 -15.37 -3.93 1.27
CA ASP A 443 -15.44 -3.84 2.73
C ASP A 443 -14.21 -4.41 3.45
N GLY A 444 -13.24 -4.91 2.70
CA GLY A 444 -11.96 -5.45 3.20
C GLY A 444 -12.00 -6.93 3.56
N TYR A 445 -13.13 -7.63 3.35
CA TYR A 445 -13.24 -9.07 3.58
C TYR A 445 -13.46 -9.82 2.26
N PRO A 446 -12.82 -10.98 2.05
CA PRO A 446 -13.08 -11.79 0.87
C PRO A 446 -14.50 -12.32 0.82
N ASP A 447 -15.19 -12.04 -0.29
CA ASP A 447 -16.52 -12.54 -0.64
C ASP A 447 -16.40 -13.83 -1.45
N TYR A 448 -17.49 -14.63 -1.53
CA TYR A 448 -17.52 -15.82 -2.37
C TYR A 448 -18.16 -15.52 -3.71
N LEU A 449 -17.42 -15.76 -4.80
CA LEU A 449 -18.03 -15.90 -6.12
C LEU A 449 -18.54 -17.32 -6.30
N LEU A 450 -19.84 -17.48 -6.43
CA LEU A 450 -20.48 -18.75 -6.72
C LEU A 450 -20.83 -18.86 -8.21
N ASN A 451 -20.65 -20.05 -8.76
CA ASN A 451 -21.09 -20.39 -10.12
C ASN A 451 -21.99 -21.64 -10.09
N ASN A 452 -23.02 -21.62 -10.92
CA ASN A 452 -23.90 -22.76 -11.17
C ASN A 452 -23.60 -23.34 -12.55
N ALA A 453 -22.91 -24.46 -12.61
CA ALA A 453 -22.47 -25.08 -13.86
C ALA A 453 -23.63 -25.49 -14.79
N ASN A 454 -24.84 -25.74 -14.27
CA ASN A 454 -26.00 -26.11 -15.07
C ASN A 454 -26.66 -24.93 -15.79
N THR A 455 -26.60 -23.74 -15.22
CA THR A 455 -27.28 -22.55 -15.73
C THR A 455 -26.32 -21.49 -16.25
N GLY A 456 -25.03 -21.60 -15.94
CA GLY A 456 -24.02 -20.55 -16.14
C GLY A 456 -24.17 -19.37 -15.18
N GLY A 457 -25.16 -19.39 -14.29
CA GLY A 457 -25.42 -18.26 -13.38
C GLY A 457 -24.27 -18.05 -12.40
N THR A 458 -23.96 -16.78 -12.12
CA THR A 458 -23.04 -16.39 -11.06
C THR A 458 -23.75 -15.58 -9.97
N VAL A 459 -23.25 -15.64 -8.77
CA VAL A 459 -23.73 -14.88 -7.61
C VAL A 459 -22.54 -14.53 -6.73
N VAL A 460 -22.42 -13.28 -6.33
CA VAL A 460 -21.51 -12.86 -5.26
C VAL A 460 -22.23 -12.98 -3.93
N TRP A 461 -21.67 -13.74 -3.01
CA TRP A 461 -22.11 -13.80 -1.62
C TRP A 461 -21.18 -12.93 -0.80
N TYR A 462 -21.74 -11.85 -0.23
CA TYR A 462 -21.01 -10.94 0.64
C TYR A 462 -20.76 -11.60 1.99
N MET A 463 -19.49 -11.70 2.33
CA MET A 463 -19.01 -12.40 3.51
C MET A 463 -18.34 -11.41 4.46
N ARG A 464 -18.42 -11.69 5.74
CA ARG A 464 -17.53 -11.11 6.74
C ARG A 464 -16.97 -12.26 7.54
N ASP A 465 -15.71 -12.61 7.26
CA ASP A 465 -15.09 -13.84 7.69
C ASP A 465 -15.98 -15.05 7.27
N ASN A 466 -16.50 -15.84 8.20
CA ASN A 466 -17.33 -17.01 7.93
C ASN A 466 -18.84 -16.71 7.82
N VAL A 467 -19.27 -15.45 7.95
CA VAL A 467 -20.68 -15.06 8.00
C VAL A 467 -21.15 -14.48 6.67
N HIS A 468 -22.12 -15.13 6.04
CA HIS A 468 -22.84 -14.62 4.89
C HIS A 468 -23.89 -13.60 5.33
N PHE A 469 -23.83 -12.35 4.85
CA PHE A 469 -24.74 -11.29 5.24
C PHE A 469 -25.53 -10.66 4.08
N GLY A 470 -25.18 -10.98 2.83
CA GLY A 470 -25.86 -10.45 1.66
C GLY A 470 -25.41 -11.13 0.37
N SER A 471 -26.12 -10.88 -0.71
CA SER A 471 -25.76 -11.43 -2.02
C SER A 471 -26.26 -10.56 -3.16
N ALA A 472 -25.55 -10.63 -4.30
CA ALA A 472 -25.96 -9.99 -5.55
C ALA A 472 -25.78 -10.96 -6.73
N PRO A 473 -26.81 -11.09 -7.62
CA PRO A 473 -26.68 -11.89 -8.82
C PRO A 473 -25.69 -11.25 -9.78
N GLY A 474 -24.79 -12.07 -10.32
CA GLY A 474 -23.83 -11.67 -11.35
C GLY A 474 -24.27 -12.04 -12.76
N PRO A 475 -23.40 -11.82 -13.76
CA PRO A 475 -23.67 -12.17 -15.14
C PRO A 475 -23.72 -13.70 -15.35
N VAL A 476 -24.41 -14.12 -16.44
CA VAL A 476 -24.46 -15.53 -16.84
C VAL A 476 -23.27 -15.86 -17.73
N VAL A 477 -22.45 -16.81 -17.32
CA VAL A 477 -21.29 -17.30 -18.08
C VAL A 477 -21.79 -18.07 -19.31
N PRO A 478 -21.28 -17.79 -20.53
CA PRO A 478 -21.71 -18.45 -21.74
C PRO A 478 -21.42 -19.95 -21.73
N THR A 479 -22.24 -20.73 -22.43
CA THR A 479 -22.05 -22.19 -22.57
C THR A 479 -20.66 -22.51 -23.13
N GLY A 480 -19.99 -23.48 -22.53
CA GLY A 480 -18.62 -23.89 -22.91
C GLY A 480 -17.50 -23.09 -22.24
N TRP A 481 -17.86 -22.08 -21.45
CA TRP A 481 -16.92 -21.31 -20.64
C TRP A 481 -17.13 -21.60 -19.15
N SER A 482 -16.07 -21.46 -18.39
CA SER A 482 -16.09 -21.52 -16.92
C SER A 482 -15.32 -20.34 -16.36
N VAL A 483 -15.64 -19.93 -15.15
CA VAL A 483 -14.79 -19.00 -14.39
C VAL A 483 -13.55 -19.77 -13.94
N ALA A 484 -12.38 -19.36 -14.39
CA ALA A 484 -11.09 -19.96 -14.05
C ALA A 484 -10.44 -19.30 -12.83
N GLY A 485 -10.88 -18.09 -12.47
CA GLY A 485 -10.39 -17.36 -11.32
C GLY A 485 -10.88 -15.93 -11.30
N VAL A 486 -10.55 -15.23 -10.22
CA VAL A 486 -10.87 -13.83 -10.00
C VAL A 486 -9.62 -13.05 -9.62
N ALA A 487 -9.41 -11.91 -10.26
CA ALA A 487 -8.31 -10.98 -9.96
C ALA A 487 -8.61 -9.62 -10.59
N ASP A 488 -7.95 -8.57 -10.12
CA ASP A 488 -8.01 -7.26 -10.80
C ASP A 488 -7.03 -7.24 -11.97
N PHE A 489 -7.54 -7.39 -13.19
CA PHE A 489 -6.71 -7.39 -14.40
C PHE A 489 -6.44 -5.98 -14.93
N ASN A 490 -7.36 -5.04 -14.75
CA ASN A 490 -7.25 -3.70 -15.31
C ASN A 490 -6.67 -2.68 -14.33
N GLY A 491 -6.54 -3.03 -13.03
CA GLY A 491 -5.98 -2.20 -11.96
C GLY A 491 -6.95 -1.13 -11.45
N ASP A 492 -8.27 -1.40 -11.52
CA ASP A 492 -9.29 -0.48 -11.03
C ASP A 492 -9.73 -0.80 -9.57
N ASN A 493 -9.06 -1.75 -8.91
CA ASN A 493 -9.31 -2.28 -7.57
C ASN A 493 -10.67 -3.01 -7.42
N HIS A 494 -11.22 -3.49 -8.53
CA HIS A 494 -12.38 -4.37 -8.52
C HIS A 494 -11.97 -5.74 -9.05
N PRO A 495 -12.36 -6.84 -8.37
CA PRO A 495 -12.08 -8.18 -8.88
C PRO A 495 -12.82 -8.45 -10.19
N ASP A 496 -12.08 -8.84 -11.22
CA ASP A 496 -12.56 -9.23 -12.54
C ASP A 496 -12.69 -10.76 -12.63
N TYR A 497 -13.45 -11.27 -13.62
CA TYR A 497 -13.56 -12.70 -13.86
C TYR A 497 -12.68 -13.12 -15.04
N LEU A 498 -11.81 -14.10 -14.84
CA LEU A 498 -11.20 -14.81 -15.94
C LEU A 498 -12.10 -15.95 -16.39
N LEU A 499 -12.57 -15.91 -17.62
CA LEU A 499 -13.27 -17.03 -18.25
C LEU A 499 -12.29 -17.85 -19.09
N PHE A 500 -12.42 -19.16 -19.00
CA PHE A 500 -11.64 -20.13 -19.76
C PHE A 500 -12.55 -21.11 -20.49
N ASN A 501 -12.22 -21.42 -21.76
CA ASN A 501 -12.86 -22.43 -22.56
C ASN A 501 -11.89 -23.58 -22.80
N ALA A 502 -12.06 -24.67 -22.07
CA ALA A 502 -11.14 -25.82 -22.14
C ALA A 502 -11.09 -26.51 -23.51
N ASN A 503 -12.16 -26.38 -24.35
CA ASN A 503 -12.19 -26.98 -25.66
C ASN A 503 -11.33 -26.22 -26.69
N THR A 504 -11.23 -24.91 -26.54
CA THR A 504 -10.52 -24.03 -27.49
C THR A 504 -9.22 -23.48 -26.95
N GLY A 505 -8.98 -23.57 -25.63
CA GLY A 505 -7.91 -22.88 -24.92
C GLY A 505 -8.15 -21.37 -24.79
N GLY A 506 -9.29 -20.87 -25.26
CA GLY A 506 -9.59 -19.42 -25.25
C GLY A 506 -9.75 -18.89 -23.85
N THR A 507 -9.23 -17.68 -23.61
CA THR A 507 -9.46 -16.92 -22.36
C THR A 507 -10.17 -15.60 -22.68
N VAL A 508 -11.00 -15.13 -21.76
CA VAL A 508 -11.66 -13.83 -21.82
C VAL A 508 -11.69 -13.25 -20.41
N ILE A 509 -11.25 -12.01 -20.28
CA ILE A 509 -11.36 -11.24 -19.04
C ILE A 509 -12.66 -10.45 -19.11
N TRP A 510 -13.53 -10.64 -18.13
CA TRP A 510 -14.70 -9.81 -17.90
C TRP A 510 -14.38 -8.79 -16.81
N TYR A 511 -14.36 -7.52 -17.20
CA TYR A 511 -14.20 -6.43 -16.23
C TYR A 511 -15.49 -6.24 -15.44
N MET A 512 -15.34 -6.25 -14.14
CA MET A 512 -16.47 -6.23 -13.22
C MET A 512 -16.41 -4.98 -12.34
N ARG A 513 -17.56 -4.53 -11.91
CA ARG A 513 -17.69 -3.62 -10.79
C ARG A 513 -18.66 -4.25 -9.80
N ASN A 514 -18.12 -4.83 -8.74
CA ASN A 514 -18.83 -5.73 -7.84
C ASN A 514 -19.45 -6.89 -8.66
N ASN A 515 -20.77 -6.99 -8.72
CA ASN A 515 -21.51 -8.02 -9.47
C ASN A 515 -21.88 -7.64 -10.91
N VAL A 516 -21.52 -6.44 -11.38
CA VAL A 516 -21.92 -5.91 -12.68
C VAL A 516 -20.79 -6.06 -13.70
N HIS A 517 -21.06 -6.74 -14.83
CA HIS A 517 -20.16 -6.80 -15.97
C HIS A 517 -20.17 -5.47 -16.73
N ILE A 518 -19.01 -4.80 -16.81
CA ILE A 518 -18.85 -3.47 -17.40
C ILE A 518 -18.09 -3.48 -18.72
N GLY A 519 -17.40 -4.56 -19.07
CA GLY A 519 -16.64 -4.68 -20.30
C GLY A 519 -15.87 -5.99 -20.38
N SER A 520 -15.26 -6.29 -21.52
CA SER A 520 -14.47 -7.51 -21.68
C SER A 520 -13.40 -7.38 -22.75
N HIS A 521 -12.31 -8.16 -22.57
CA HIS A 521 -11.27 -8.34 -23.58
C HIS A 521 -10.89 -9.81 -23.71
N ALA A 522 -10.59 -10.23 -24.94
CA ALA A 522 -9.97 -11.54 -25.16
C ALA A 522 -8.56 -11.55 -24.56
N GLY A 523 -8.25 -12.58 -23.80
CA GLY A 523 -6.90 -12.87 -23.34
C GLY A 523 -6.14 -13.80 -24.30
N PRO A 524 -4.93 -14.21 -23.93
CA PRO A 524 -4.14 -15.14 -24.75
C PRO A 524 -4.78 -16.54 -24.78
N THR A 525 -4.63 -17.26 -25.88
CA THR A 525 -5.11 -18.65 -26.03
C THR A 525 -4.11 -19.61 -25.37
N VAL A 526 -4.55 -20.34 -24.37
CA VAL A 526 -3.75 -21.31 -23.62
C VAL A 526 -3.44 -22.53 -24.50
N ALA A 527 -2.19 -22.97 -24.44
CA ALA A 527 -1.74 -24.12 -25.24
C ALA A 527 -2.48 -25.41 -24.85
N GLN A 528 -2.74 -26.27 -25.83
CA GLN A 528 -3.43 -27.54 -25.61
C GLN A 528 -2.74 -28.39 -24.53
N GLY A 529 -3.53 -28.94 -23.62
CA GLY A 529 -3.06 -29.77 -22.51
C GLY A 529 -2.75 -28.98 -21.23
N TYR A 530 -2.80 -27.65 -21.30
CA TYR A 530 -2.71 -26.79 -20.12
C TYR A 530 -4.08 -26.23 -19.75
N ASP A 531 -4.34 -26.19 -18.46
CA ASP A 531 -5.47 -25.48 -17.85
C ASP A 531 -4.94 -24.25 -17.08
N VAL A 532 -5.78 -23.24 -16.91
CA VAL A 532 -5.51 -22.16 -15.95
C VAL A 532 -5.76 -22.70 -14.56
N ALA A 533 -4.71 -22.80 -13.76
CA ALA A 533 -4.76 -23.38 -12.42
C ALA A 533 -4.84 -22.32 -11.32
N GLY A 534 -4.53 -21.05 -11.63
CA GLY A 534 -4.61 -19.96 -10.68
C GLY A 534 -4.17 -18.64 -11.30
N LEU A 535 -4.34 -17.58 -10.50
CA LEU A 535 -4.04 -16.20 -10.88
C LEU A 535 -3.28 -15.52 -9.74
N ALA A 536 -2.13 -14.92 -10.05
CA ALA A 536 -1.38 -14.07 -9.11
C ALA A 536 -0.41 -13.19 -9.88
N ASP A 537 0.12 -12.15 -9.27
CA ASP A 537 1.17 -11.31 -9.82
C ASP A 537 2.54 -11.95 -9.53
N PHE A 538 3.07 -12.73 -10.49
CA PHE A 538 4.33 -13.46 -10.33
C PHE A 538 5.56 -12.63 -10.64
N ASP A 539 5.46 -11.64 -11.53
CA ASP A 539 6.60 -10.80 -11.92
C ASP A 539 6.68 -9.48 -11.17
N GLY A 540 5.69 -9.19 -10.30
CA GLY A 540 5.66 -8.01 -9.45
C GLY A 540 5.28 -6.73 -10.20
N ASN A 541 4.60 -6.85 -11.35
CA ASN A 541 4.20 -5.70 -12.17
C ASN A 541 2.86 -5.07 -11.74
N GLY A 542 2.22 -5.62 -10.69
CA GLY A 542 0.91 -5.16 -10.18
C GLY A 542 -0.27 -5.64 -11.01
N ARG A 543 -0.11 -6.66 -11.86
CA ARG A 543 -1.16 -7.26 -12.69
C ARG A 543 -1.22 -8.76 -12.46
N ALA A 544 -2.41 -9.32 -12.63
CA ALA A 544 -2.60 -10.75 -12.51
C ALA A 544 -2.03 -11.50 -13.71
N ASP A 545 -1.20 -12.50 -13.42
CA ASP A 545 -0.62 -13.44 -14.35
C ASP A 545 -1.40 -14.77 -14.34
N TYR A 546 -1.19 -15.60 -15.36
CA TYR A 546 -1.78 -16.94 -15.39
C TYR A 546 -0.78 -17.97 -14.90
N LEU A 547 -1.17 -18.73 -13.89
CA LEU A 547 -0.51 -19.99 -13.57
C LEU A 547 -1.17 -21.11 -14.34
N LEU A 548 -0.42 -21.73 -15.22
CA LEU A 548 -0.87 -22.84 -16.06
C LEU A 548 -0.34 -24.16 -15.51
N TYR A 549 -1.15 -25.21 -15.64
CA TYR A 549 -0.80 -26.56 -15.23
C TYR A 549 -1.18 -27.58 -16.28
N ASN A 550 -0.24 -28.47 -16.63
CA ASN A 550 -0.50 -29.62 -17.47
C ASN A 550 -0.53 -30.89 -16.65
N SER A 551 -1.72 -31.45 -16.44
CA SER A 551 -1.92 -32.62 -15.59
C SER A 551 -1.29 -33.90 -16.11
N SER A 552 -1.07 -34.00 -17.43
CA SER A 552 -0.44 -35.16 -18.06
C SER A 552 1.07 -35.20 -17.86
N THR A 553 1.74 -34.04 -17.90
CA THR A 553 3.18 -33.92 -17.73
C THR A 553 3.56 -33.42 -16.36
N GLN A 554 2.58 -32.98 -15.57
CA GLN A 554 2.72 -32.33 -14.24
C GLN A 554 3.55 -31.03 -14.28
N GLN A 555 3.75 -30.45 -15.47
CA GLN A 555 4.50 -29.24 -15.70
C GLN A 555 3.64 -28.01 -15.38
N THR A 556 4.20 -27.06 -14.64
CA THR A 556 3.65 -25.73 -14.46
C THR A 556 4.29 -24.74 -15.44
N ALA A 557 3.56 -23.69 -15.78
CA ALA A 557 4.08 -22.55 -16.53
C ALA A 557 3.41 -21.28 -16.03
N ILE A 558 4.15 -20.17 -16.06
CA ILE A 558 3.63 -18.86 -15.72
C ILE A 558 3.61 -18.04 -17.01
N TRP A 559 2.50 -17.41 -17.29
CA TRP A 559 2.35 -16.44 -18.35
C TRP A 559 2.19 -15.05 -17.73
N TYR A 560 3.16 -14.18 -17.97
CA TYR A 560 3.17 -12.81 -17.48
C TYR A 560 2.29 -11.94 -18.36
N LEU A 561 1.38 -11.23 -17.73
CA LEU A 561 0.41 -10.40 -18.43
C LEU A 561 0.50 -8.93 -18.02
N ASN A 562 0.16 -8.08 -18.97
CA ASN A 562 -0.24 -6.71 -18.70
C ASN A 562 -1.71 -6.60 -19.12
N ASN A 563 -2.62 -6.71 -18.14
CA ASN A 563 -4.05 -6.86 -18.35
C ASN A 563 -4.34 -8.13 -19.21
N ASN A 564 -4.82 -7.97 -20.44
CA ASN A 564 -5.14 -9.05 -21.36
C ASN A 564 -4.01 -9.42 -22.34
N ILE A 565 -2.85 -8.76 -22.23
CA ILE A 565 -1.74 -8.93 -23.18
C ILE A 565 -0.65 -9.79 -22.55
N LEU A 566 -0.31 -10.89 -23.20
CA LEU A 566 0.84 -11.73 -22.82
C LEU A 566 2.13 -10.98 -23.15
N ILE A 567 2.94 -10.70 -22.12
CA ILE A 567 4.22 -9.98 -22.22
C ILE A 567 5.44 -10.88 -22.03
N GLY A 568 5.26 -12.08 -21.49
CA GLY A 568 6.34 -13.04 -21.28
C GLY A 568 5.83 -14.37 -20.73
N SER A 569 6.71 -15.35 -20.59
CA SER A 569 6.38 -16.63 -19.98
C SER A 569 7.62 -17.35 -19.45
N ALA A 570 7.43 -18.20 -18.44
CA ALA A 570 8.46 -19.08 -17.92
C ALA A 570 7.86 -20.44 -17.54
N PHE A 571 8.64 -21.51 -17.70
CA PHE A 571 8.27 -22.79 -17.09
C PHE A 571 8.56 -22.74 -15.60
N GLY A 572 7.60 -23.21 -14.82
CA GLY A 572 7.75 -23.42 -13.38
C GLY A 572 8.21 -24.85 -13.07
N PRO A 573 8.22 -25.23 -11.79
CA PRO A 573 8.62 -26.57 -11.38
C PRO A 573 7.58 -27.64 -11.80
N THR A 574 8.06 -28.85 -12.04
CA THR A 574 7.20 -30.03 -12.27
C THR A 574 6.73 -30.59 -10.93
N LEU A 575 5.43 -30.84 -10.79
CA LEU A 575 4.84 -31.39 -9.57
C LEU A 575 5.24 -32.87 -9.39
N PRO A 576 5.36 -33.36 -8.14
CA PRO A 576 5.56 -34.79 -7.88
C PRO A 576 4.32 -35.59 -8.28
N ALA A 577 4.54 -36.87 -8.62
CA ALA A 577 3.45 -37.77 -8.94
C ALA A 577 2.39 -37.84 -7.82
N GLY A 578 1.12 -37.75 -8.18
CA GLY A 578 0.00 -37.79 -7.25
C GLY A 578 -0.34 -36.46 -6.54
N TRP A 579 0.36 -35.38 -6.87
CA TRP A 579 0.04 -34.05 -6.41
C TRP A 579 -0.63 -33.22 -7.50
N SER A 580 -1.54 -32.37 -7.09
CA SER A 580 -2.23 -31.41 -7.94
C SER A 580 -2.00 -29.99 -7.41
N LEU A 581 -1.96 -29.05 -8.32
CA LEU A 581 -1.96 -27.62 -7.98
C LEU A 581 -3.38 -27.20 -7.60
N VAL A 582 -3.51 -26.39 -6.56
CA VAL A 582 -4.80 -25.94 -5.99
C VAL A 582 -4.95 -24.43 -6.05
N ALA A 583 -3.87 -23.71 -5.82
CA ALA A 583 -3.78 -22.25 -5.82
C ALA A 583 -2.32 -21.83 -6.16
N PRO A 584 -2.11 -20.64 -6.70
CA PRO A 584 -2.64 -19.41 -6.17
C PRO A 584 -4.11 -19.20 -6.28
#